data_bbce00e1e8b959f7908d204700125295
#
_entry.id   bbce00e1e8b959f7908d204700125295
#
_cell.length_a   1.000
_cell.length_b   1.000
_cell.length_c   1.000
_cell.angle_alpha   90.00
_cell.angle_beta   90.00
_cell.angle_gamma   90.00
#
_symmetry.space_group_name_H-M   'P 1'
#
loop_
_entity.id
_entity.type
_entity.pdbx_description
1 polymer ?
#
loop_
_entity_poly.entity_id
_entity_poly.type
_entity_poly.pdbx_seq_one_letter_code
_entity_poly.pdbx_strand_id
1 'polypeptide(L)'
;MNGARHEIVADGPYLGSTAPDGEVDARLGILSDDNNNDAGNTDDEDGIALVTGLVKGLDNIVIVTASTEGYLQAWFDWNRDGDFDDADEQVVTDTFLSPGANNLVVRVPIGADAGTSWARFRFGSQTGINSSGGATDGEVEDHVIEISDLGVSYSYYPENGSWVTL
;
A
#
# COMPACT_ATOMS: atom_id res chain seq x y z
N MET A 1 -16.18 4.71 -14.64
CA MET A 1 -15.34 3.79 -13.86
C MET A 1 -15.59 4.09 -12.40
N ASN A 2 -15.53 3.09 -11.56
CA ASN A 2 -15.93 3.23 -10.16
C ASN A 2 -14.70 3.10 -9.25
N GLY A 3 -13.65 3.89 -9.55
CA GLY A 3 -12.43 3.92 -8.77
C GLY A 3 -12.67 4.23 -7.29
N ALA A 4 -11.68 3.97 -6.46
CA ALA A 4 -11.73 4.37 -5.06
C ALA A 4 -11.71 5.89 -4.96
N ARG A 5 -12.54 6.44 -4.10
CA ARG A 5 -12.59 7.88 -3.85
C ARG A 5 -13.18 8.17 -2.48
N HIS A 6 -12.72 9.23 -1.87
CA HIS A 6 -13.25 9.78 -0.64
C HIS A 6 -13.81 11.18 -0.86
N GLU A 7 -14.81 11.58 -0.08
CA GLU A 7 -15.21 12.98 -0.03
C GLU A 7 -14.20 13.75 0.83
N ILE A 8 -13.69 14.87 0.30
CA ILE A 8 -12.81 15.75 1.07
C ILE A 8 -13.68 16.57 2.00
N VAL A 9 -13.50 16.37 3.29
CA VAL A 9 -14.22 17.08 4.36
C VAL A 9 -13.25 18.02 5.05
N ALA A 10 -13.63 19.27 5.24
CA ALA A 10 -12.81 20.22 6.00
C ALA A 10 -12.48 19.66 7.40
N ASP A 11 -11.20 19.66 7.75
CA ASP A 11 -10.67 19.05 8.97
C ASP A 11 -10.96 17.54 9.11
N GLY A 12 -11.22 16.86 7.99
CA GLY A 12 -11.44 15.42 7.92
C GLY A 12 -10.19 14.58 8.15
N PRO A 13 -10.34 13.24 8.25
CA PRO A 13 -9.21 12.33 8.37
C PRO A 13 -8.42 12.24 7.06
N TYR A 14 -7.09 12.22 7.17
CA TYR A 14 -6.18 11.99 6.05
C TYR A 14 -4.90 11.31 6.53
N LEU A 15 -4.12 10.82 5.59
CA LEU A 15 -2.81 10.22 5.84
C LEU A 15 -1.71 11.28 5.64
N GLY A 16 -0.53 11.05 6.23
CA GLY A 16 0.61 11.95 6.07
C GLY A 16 0.53 13.28 6.79
N SER A 17 1.19 14.23 6.21
CA SER A 17 1.30 15.62 6.70
C SER A 17 0.59 16.63 5.79
N THR A 18 0.30 16.23 4.56
CA THR A 18 -0.36 17.03 3.54
C THR A 18 -1.82 16.61 3.48
N ALA A 19 -2.73 17.56 3.46
CA ALA A 19 -4.15 17.25 3.34
C ALA A 19 -4.49 16.96 1.87
N PRO A 20 -5.38 15.97 1.59
CA PRO A 20 -5.70 15.57 0.23
C PRO A 20 -6.32 16.72 -0.57
N ASP A 21 -5.99 16.76 -1.82
CA ASP A 21 -6.64 17.64 -2.76
C ASP A 21 -7.68 16.89 -3.65
N GLY A 22 -8.35 17.57 -4.55
CA GLY A 22 -9.51 17.04 -5.27
C GLY A 22 -9.14 16.28 -6.52
N GLU A 23 -9.13 14.95 -6.46
CA GLU A 23 -8.85 14.08 -7.58
C GLU A 23 -10.07 13.66 -8.40
N VAL A 24 -9.87 13.44 -9.70
CA VAL A 24 -10.98 13.08 -10.60
C VAL A 24 -11.36 11.61 -10.48
N ASP A 25 -10.40 10.71 -10.27
CA ASP A 25 -10.59 9.26 -10.09
C ASP A 25 -9.26 8.61 -9.69
N ALA A 26 -9.24 7.77 -8.66
CA ALA A 26 -8.06 7.00 -8.31
C ALA A 26 -7.69 6.03 -9.44
N ARG A 27 -6.45 6.07 -9.86
CA ARG A 27 -5.91 5.22 -10.92
C ARG A 27 -4.87 4.27 -10.34
N LEU A 28 -4.96 3.01 -10.71
CA LEU A 28 -3.83 2.09 -10.55
C LEU A 28 -2.78 2.44 -11.61
N GLY A 29 -1.54 2.63 -11.23
CA GLY A 29 -0.46 2.83 -12.18
C GLY A 29 0.47 4.00 -11.85
N ILE A 30 1.59 4.10 -12.60
CA ILE A 30 2.60 5.17 -12.49
C ILE A 30 2.04 6.59 -12.71
N LEU A 31 0.77 6.71 -12.96
CA LEU A 31 -0.03 7.92 -12.99
C LEU A 31 -0.97 7.93 -11.79
N SER A 32 -0.54 7.34 -10.66
CA SER A 32 -1.20 7.56 -9.40
C SER A 32 -1.23 9.05 -9.13
N ASP A 33 -2.18 9.43 -8.48
CA ASP A 33 -2.77 10.67 -8.10
C ASP A 33 -1.91 11.91 -8.37
N ASP A 34 -0.77 12.04 -7.79
CA ASP A 34 0.08 13.22 -7.82
C ASP A 34 0.90 13.46 -9.07
N ASN A 35 0.87 12.58 -10.02
CA ASN A 35 1.57 12.78 -11.28
C ASN A 35 0.74 13.51 -12.33
N ASN A 36 -0.43 13.95 -11.97
CA ASN A 36 -1.23 14.81 -12.83
C ASN A 36 -0.66 16.23 -12.73
N ASN A 37 0.04 16.68 -13.74
CA ASN A 37 0.56 18.03 -13.91
C ASN A 37 -0.53 19.14 -13.84
N ASP A 38 -1.50 18.99 -12.98
CA ASP A 38 -2.47 20.02 -12.71
C ASP A 38 -1.82 21.09 -11.84
N ALA A 39 -1.81 22.32 -12.35
CA ALA A 39 -1.12 23.43 -11.73
C ALA A 39 -1.69 23.71 -10.33
N GLY A 40 -1.00 23.26 -9.31
CA GLY A 40 -1.39 23.42 -7.90
C GLY A 40 -1.51 22.12 -7.14
N ASN A 41 -1.30 20.99 -7.79
CA ASN A 41 -1.28 19.67 -7.16
C ASN A 41 -0.06 19.55 -6.25
N THR A 42 -0.28 19.20 -5.01
CA THR A 42 0.75 18.93 -4.01
C THR A 42 0.78 17.43 -3.83
N ASP A 43 1.98 16.84 -3.83
CA ASP A 43 2.18 15.43 -3.47
C ASP A 43 1.61 15.20 -2.06
N ASP A 44 0.45 14.59 -1.96
CA ASP A 44 -0.24 14.24 -0.72
C ASP A 44 -0.18 12.73 -0.42
N GLU A 45 0.48 11.93 -1.27
CA GLU A 45 0.78 10.52 -1.04
C GLU A 45 1.92 10.33 -0.02
N ASP A 46 1.89 11.05 1.11
CA ASP A 46 3.00 11.15 2.06
C ASP A 46 2.76 10.41 3.39
N GLY A 47 1.65 9.67 3.49
CA GLY A 47 1.28 8.97 4.72
C GLY A 47 1.88 7.58 4.89
N ILE A 48 2.39 6.96 3.82
CA ILE A 48 2.85 5.58 3.85
C ILE A 48 4.37 5.48 3.71
N ALA A 49 5.02 4.79 4.63
CA ALA A 49 6.44 4.48 4.55
C ALA A 49 6.71 2.97 4.68
N LEU A 50 7.27 2.38 3.64
CA LEU A 50 7.77 1.00 3.64
C LEU A 50 9.18 1.01 4.28
N VAL A 51 9.27 0.59 5.53
CA VAL A 51 10.55 0.59 6.29
C VAL A 51 11.48 -0.50 5.81
N THR A 52 10.93 -1.62 5.38
CA THR A 52 11.66 -2.77 4.83
C THR A 52 11.09 -3.10 3.45
N GLY A 53 11.94 -3.62 2.56
CA GLY A 53 11.44 -4.12 1.28
C GLY A 53 10.45 -5.27 1.47
N LEU A 54 9.46 -5.37 0.59
CA LEU A 54 8.48 -6.44 0.62
C LEU A 54 9.11 -7.73 0.11
N VAL A 55 9.43 -8.65 1.03
CA VAL A 55 10.10 -9.92 0.71
C VAL A 55 9.14 -11.07 0.92
N LYS A 56 8.97 -11.92 -0.09
CA LYS A 56 8.07 -13.08 -0.08
C LYS A 56 8.32 -13.98 1.13
N GLY A 57 7.23 -14.32 1.82
CA GLY A 57 7.26 -15.18 2.99
C GLY A 57 7.76 -14.51 4.28
N LEU A 58 8.06 -13.20 4.28
CA LEU A 58 8.48 -12.47 5.48
C LEU A 58 7.43 -11.46 5.94
N ASP A 59 7.54 -11.10 7.21
CA ASP A 59 6.81 -9.98 7.80
C ASP A 59 7.60 -8.68 7.54
N ASN A 60 6.89 -7.66 7.10
CA ASN A 60 7.47 -6.37 6.73
C ASN A 60 6.76 -5.28 7.53
N ILE A 61 7.48 -4.22 7.86
CA ILE A 61 6.92 -3.09 8.60
C ILE A 61 6.56 -1.98 7.63
N VAL A 62 5.29 -1.58 7.71
CA VAL A 62 4.74 -0.40 7.04
C VAL A 62 4.39 0.60 8.12
N ILE A 63 4.89 1.82 8.02
CA ILE A 63 4.49 2.93 8.88
C ILE A 63 3.39 3.70 8.17
N VAL A 64 2.27 3.86 8.84
CA VAL A 64 1.15 4.69 8.37
C VAL A 64 1.00 5.87 9.30
N THR A 65 1.12 7.07 8.76
CA THR A 65 0.93 8.31 9.52
C THR A 65 -0.49 8.79 9.32
N ALA A 66 -1.25 8.90 10.39
CA ALA A 66 -2.63 9.36 10.35
C ALA A 66 -2.75 10.77 10.94
N SER A 67 -3.47 11.68 10.30
CA SER A 67 -3.71 13.05 10.79
C SER A 67 -4.58 13.09 12.04
N THR A 68 -5.51 12.17 12.14
CA THR A 68 -6.44 12.02 13.26
C THR A 68 -6.72 10.55 13.53
N GLU A 69 -7.62 10.23 14.46
CA GLU A 69 -8.12 8.86 14.63
C GLU A 69 -9.02 8.45 13.45
N GLY A 70 -8.98 7.18 13.08
CA GLY A 70 -9.79 6.65 11.99
C GLY A 70 -9.52 5.16 11.75
N TYR A 71 -10.09 4.64 10.67
CA TYR A 71 -9.98 3.25 10.27
C TYR A 71 -9.24 3.12 8.94
N LEU A 72 -8.29 2.21 8.91
CA LEU A 72 -7.49 1.88 7.74
C LEU A 72 -7.96 0.58 7.11
N GLN A 73 -8.02 0.60 5.80
CA GLN A 73 -8.09 -0.56 4.92
C GLN A 73 -6.85 -0.54 4.02
N ALA A 74 -6.25 -1.69 3.73
CA ALA A 74 -5.17 -1.75 2.77
C ALA A 74 -5.19 -3.03 1.95
N TRP A 75 -4.86 -2.89 0.68
CA TRP A 75 -4.77 -3.97 -0.30
C TRP A 75 -3.40 -3.93 -0.98
N PHE A 76 -2.94 -5.10 -1.39
CA PHE A 76 -1.70 -5.30 -2.12
C PHE A 76 -1.98 -6.25 -3.27
N ASP A 77 -1.73 -5.84 -4.49
CA ASP A 77 -1.83 -6.67 -5.68
C ASP A 77 -0.66 -7.67 -5.70
N TRP A 78 -0.86 -8.83 -5.06
CA TRP A 78 0.19 -9.83 -4.88
C TRP A 78 0.47 -10.67 -6.13
N ASN A 79 -0.50 -10.78 -7.04
CA ASN A 79 -0.39 -11.57 -8.26
C ASN A 79 -0.10 -10.71 -9.49
N ARG A 80 -0.10 -9.38 -9.32
CA ARG A 80 0.23 -8.38 -10.35
C ARG A 80 -0.70 -8.41 -11.55
N ASP A 81 -1.97 -8.69 -11.33
CA ASP A 81 -2.98 -8.72 -12.39
C ASP A 81 -3.71 -7.37 -12.58
N GLY A 82 -3.46 -6.42 -11.66
CA GLY A 82 -3.88 -5.02 -11.76
C GLY A 82 -5.24 -4.75 -11.10
N ASP A 83 -5.71 -5.61 -10.23
CA ASP A 83 -6.84 -5.35 -9.37
C ASP A 83 -6.55 -5.72 -7.89
N PHE A 84 -7.56 -5.70 -7.02
CA PHE A 84 -7.46 -6.01 -5.60
C PHE A 84 -8.61 -6.94 -5.18
N ASP A 85 -9.10 -7.76 -6.09
CA ASP A 85 -10.29 -8.57 -5.87
C ASP A 85 -9.95 -10.01 -5.47
N ASP A 86 -8.66 -10.36 -5.43
CA ASP A 86 -8.21 -11.70 -5.12
C ASP A 86 -8.12 -11.98 -3.62
N ALA A 87 -8.15 -13.26 -3.31
CA ALA A 87 -8.00 -13.72 -1.94
C ALA A 87 -6.61 -13.33 -1.38
N ASP A 88 -6.57 -12.88 -0.13
CA ASP A 88 -5.37 -12.46 0.59
C ASP A 88 -4.78 -11.09 0.15
N GLU A 89 -5.39 -10.38 -0.79
CA GLU A 89 -4.95 -9.04 -1.19
C GLU A 89 -5.40 -7.97 -0.21
N GLN A 90 -6.55 -8.10 0.41
CA GLN A 90 -6.92 -7.25 1.53
C GLN A 90 -6.12 -7.63 2.78
N VAL A 91 -5.06 -6.91 3.05
CA VAL A 91 -4.11 -7.18 4.14
C VAL A 91 -4.52 -6.51 5.44
N VAL A 92 -5.14 -5.33 5.35
CA VAL A 92 -5.61 -4.57 6.50
C VAL A 92 -7.12 -4.36 6.37
N THR A 93 -7.84 -4.72 7.42
CA THR A 93 -9.30 -4.58 7.48
C THR A 93 -9.70 -3.84 8.73
N ASP A 94 -10.41 -2.73 8.58
CA ASP A 94 -11.00 -1.94 9.67
C ASP A 94 -10.06 -1.72 10.86
N THR A 95 -8.77 -1.51 10.57
CA THR A 95 -7.78 -1.32 11.63
C THR A 95 -7.81 0.11 12.14
N PHE A 96 -8.11 0.28 13.42
CA PHE A 96 -8.12 1.59 14.06
C PHE A 96 -6.71 2.14 14.17
N LEU A 97 -6.50 3.37 13.70
CA LEU A 97 -5.27 4.12 13.85
C LEU A 97 -5.48 5.30 14.81
N SER A 98 -4.44 5.58 15.59
CA SER A 98 -4.35 6.81 16.38
C SER A 98 -3.62 7.90 15.59
N PRO A 99 -3.83 9.18 15.92
CA PRO A 99 -3.08 10.26 15.28
C PRO A 99 -1.56 10.05 15.38
N GLY A 100 -0.85 10.33 14.30
CA GLY A 100 0.60 10.13 14.17
C GLY A 100 0.97 8.78 13.58
N ALA A 101 2.22 8.37 13.78
CA ALA A 101 2.78 7.17 13.17
C ALA A 101 2.27 5.88 13.83
N ASN A 102 1.76 4.97 13.01
CA ASN A 102 1.28 3.65 13.38
C ASN A 102 2.10 2.58 12.64
N ASN A 103 2.64 1.60 13.37
CA ASN A 103 3.40 0.50 12.77
C ASN A 103 2.47 -0.67 12.47
N LEU A 104 2.40 -1.06 11.22
CA LEU A 104 1.67 -2.23 10.76
C LEU A 104 2.65 -3.32 10.35
N VAL A 105 2.29 -4.57 10.62
CA VAL A 105 3.02 -5.74 10.13
C VAL A 105 2.26 -6.31 8.95
N VAL A 106 2.91 -6.30 7.78
CA VAL A 106 2.38 -6.85 6.54
C VAL A 106 3.13 -8.14 6.20
N ARG A 107 2.41 -9.23 6.15
CA ARG A 107 2.95 -10.53 5.73
C ARG A 107 2.85 -10.66 4.23
N VAL A 108 3.99 -10.71 3.52
CA VAL A 108 4.00 -11.00 2.08
C VAL A 108 3.75 -12.49 1.85
N PRO A 109 2.74 -12.88 1.07
CA PRO A 109 2.51 -14.29 0.74
C PRO A 109 3.73 -14.91 0.07
N ILE A 110 4.04 -16.16 0.39
CA ILE A 110 5.14 -16.87 -0.28
C ILE A 110 4.86 -17.09 -1.78
N GLY A 111 3.60 -17.11 -2.16
CA GLY A 111 3.13 -17.24 -3.53
C GLY A 111 2.98 -15.93 -4.30
N ALA A 112 3.30 -14.78 -3.68
CA ALA A 112 3.24 -13.50 -4.38
C ALA A 112 4.17 -13.49 -5.60
N ASP A 113 3.83 -12.72 -6.63
CA ASP A 113 4.67 -12.55 -7.82
C ASP A 113 5.71 -11.47 -7.57
N ALA A 114 7.00 -11.82 -7.76
CA ALA A 114 8.08 -10.87 -7.58
C ALA A 114 8.10 -9.81 -8.69
N GLY A 115 8.46 -8.59 -8.34
CA GLY A 115 8.57 -7.43 -9.24
C GLY A 115 7.71 -6.26 -8.78
N THR A 116 7.59 -5.27 -9.66
CA THR A 116 6.81 -4.05 -9.40
C THR A 116 5.31 -4.36 -9.38
N SER A 117 4.63 -3.91 -8.34
CA SER A 117 3.19 -4.03 -8.15
C SER A 117 2.62 -2.78 -7.46
N TRP A 118 1.42 -2.90 -6.93
CA TRP A 118 0.66 -1.78 -6.37
C TRP A 118 0.12 -2.13 -4.98
N ALA A 119 0.00 -1.09 -4.14
CA ALA A 119 -0.73 -1.16 -2.89
C ALA A 119 -1.65 0.05 -2.79
N ARG A 120 -2.84 -0.16 -2.25
CA ARG A 120 -3.84 0.86 -1.97
C ARG A 120 -4.11 0.95 -0.49
N PHE A 121 -4.12 2.16 0.03
CA PHE A 121 -4.50 2.46 1.40
C PHE A 121 -5.72 3.37 1.38
N ARG A 122 -6.72 3.05 2.19
CA ARG A 122 -7.92 3.86 2.36
C ARG A 122 -8.12 4.14 3.84
N PHE A 123 -8.13 5.40 4.20
CA PHE A 123 -8.25 5.84 5.57
C PHE A 123 -9.43 6.80 5.73
N GLY A 124 -10.20 6.66 6.79
CA GLY A 124 -11.36 7.51 7.03
C GLY A 124 -12.12 7.14 8.31
N SER A 125 -13.27 7.75 8.52
CA SER A 125 -14.13 7.46 9.68
C SER A 125 -14.96 6.18 9.50
N GLN A 126 -15.06 5.65 8.28
CA GLN A 126 -15.91 4.50 7.94
C GLN A 126 -15.16 3.18 8.00
N THR A 127 -15.88 2.14 8.40
CA THR A 127 -15.46 0.73 8.30
C THR A 127 -16.18 0.03 7.15
N GLY A 128 -15.67 -1.15 6.75
CA GLY A 128 -16.32 -2.00 5.75
C GLY A 128 -16.30 -1.44 4.33
N ILE A 129 -15.35 -0.55 4.01
CA ILE A 129 -15.19 -0.04 2.64
C ILE A 129 -14.35 -1.02 1.81
N ASN A 130 -14.63 -1.10 0.52
CA ASN A 130 -13.94 -1.97 -0.42
C ASN A 130 -12.74 -1.26 -1.07
N SER A 131 -11.96 -2.00 -1.86
CA SER A 131 -10.86 -1.48 -2.68
C SER A 131 -11.28 -0.40 -3.68
N SER A 132 -12.57 -0.34 -4.01
CA SER A 132 -13.17 0.60 -4.97
C SER A 132 -14.42 1.28 -4.39
N GLY A 133 -14.98 2.25 -5.13
CA GLY A 133 -16.18 2.96 -4.74
C GLY A 133 -15.92 4.15 -3.82
N GLY A 134 -17.00 4.85 -3.42
CA GLY A 134 -16.93 6.07 -2.63
C GLY A 134 -16.93 5.82 -1.12
N ALA A 135 -16.32 6.75 -0.37
CA ALA A 135 -16.47 6.90 1.07
C ALA A 135 -16.85 8.35 1.39
N THR A 136 -17.43 8.59 2.58
CA THR A 136 -18.00 9.90 2.95
C THR A 136 -16.97 10.88 3.50
N ASP A 137 -15.78 10.43 3.80
CA ASP A 137 -14.64 11.22 4.23
C ASP A 137 -13.34 10.43 4.05
N GLY A 138 -12.22 11.07 4.27
CA GLY A 138 -10.92 10.41 4.29
C GLY A 138 -10.14 10.57 3.02
N GLU A 139 -9.25 9.62 2.77
CA GLU A 139 -8.27 9.64 1.70
C GLU A 139 -8.00 8.26 1.14
N VAL A 140 -7.56 8.22 -0.12
CA VAL A 140 -6.98 7.05 -0.79
C VAL A 140 -5.55 7.40 -1.14
N GLU A 141 -4.60 6.54 -0.79
CA GLU A 141 -3.23 6.58 -1.29
C GLU A 141 -2.91 5.32 -2.08
N ASP A 142 -2.38 5.48 -3.29
CA ASP A 142 -1.95 4.40 -4.18
C ASP A 142 -0.43 4.42 -4.36
N HIS A 143 0.23 3.36 -3.94
CA HIS A 143 1.69 3.28 -3.95
C HIS A 143 2.20 2.20 -4.88
N VAL A 144 3.25 2.54 -5.64
CA VAL A 144 4.08 1.54 -6.32
C VAL A 144 4.90 0.79 -5.28
N ILE A 145 4.85 -0.52 -5.33
CA ILE A 145 5.61 -1.39 -4.44
C ILE A 145 6.54 -2.31 -5.24
N GLU A 146 7.61 -2.79 -4.60
CA GLU A 146 8.51 -3.79 -5.18
C GLU A 146 8.50 -5.04 -4.31
N ILE A 147 8.09 -6.16 -4.90
CA ILE A 147 8.05 -7.47 -4.25
C ILE A 147 9.30 -8.24 -4.65
N SER A 148 10.07 -8.68 -3.68
CA SER A 148 11.33 -9.39 -3.90
C SER A 148 11.22 -10.85 -3.49
N ASP A 149 11.88 -11.72 -4.23
CA ASP A 149 12.10 -13.09 -3.78
C ASP A 149 12.99 -13.12 -2.55
N LEU A 150 12.76 -14.10 -1.67
CA LEU A 150 13.71 -14.41 -0.61
C LEU A 150 15.01 -14.87 -1.28
N GLY A 151 16.02 -14.03 -1.26
CA GLY A 151 17.33 -14.34 -1.85
C GLY A 151 18.04 -15.45 -1.07
N VAL A 152 17.65 -16.68 -1.31
CA VAL A 152 18.32 -17.87 -0.74
C VAL A 152 19.37 -18.33 -1.75
N SER A 153 20.62 -18.00 -1.51
CA SER A 153 21.72 -18.64 -2.23
C SER A 153 22.09 -19.93 -1.49
N TYR A 154 21.96 -21.06 -2.16
CA TYR A 154 22.48 -22.33 -1.66
C TYR A 154 23.92 -22.50 -2.16
N SER A 155 24.83 -22.63 -1.21
CA SER A 155 26.18 -23.07 -1.51
C SER A 155 26.36 -24.46 -0.92
N TYR A 156 26.79 -25.41 -1.71
CA TYR A 156 27.20 -26.71 -1.19
C TYR A 156 28.68 -26.93 -1.52
N TYR A 157 29.34 -27.66 -0.63
CA TYR A 157 30.74 -28.02 -0.80
C TYR A 157 30.80 -29.48 -1.28
N PRO A 158 30.98 -29.70 -2.58
CA PRO A 158 31.10 -31.06 -3.09
C PRO A 158 32.42 -31.71 -2.64
N GLU A 159 32.47 -33.01 -2.63
CA GLU A 159 33.66 -33.77 -2.19
C GLU A 159 34.95 -33.45 -3.00
N ASN A 160 34.81 -32.78 -4.14
CA ASN A 160 35.97 -32.33 -4.92
C ASN A 160 36.64 -31.03 -4.41
N GLY A 161 36.15 -30.44 -3.35
CA GLY A 161 36.80 -29.33 -2.65
C GLY A 161 36.61 -27.93 -3.22
N SER A 162 35.56 -27.70 -4.03
CA SER A 162 35.24 -26.36 -4.56
C SER A 162 33.81 -25.97 -4.19
N TRP A 163 33.61 -24.73 -3.75
CA TRP A 163 32.27 -24.17 -3.49
C TRP A 163 31.52 -23.96 -4.81
N VAL A 164 30.26 -24.38 -4.83
CA VAL A 164 29.33 -24.12 -5.94
C VAL A 164 28.15 -23.34 -5.38
N THR A 165 27.86 -22.19 -5.98
CA THR A 165 26.67 -21.40 -5.69
C THR A 165 25.64 -21.71 -6.77
N LEU A 166 24.43 -22.07 -6.37
CA LEU A 166 23.30 -22.34 -7.26
C LEU A 166 22.37 -21.15 -7.27
#